data_2d69f6757567c2744f06df4799d0e660
#
_entry.id   2d69f6757567c2744f06df4799d0e660
#
_cell.length_a   1.000
_cell.length_b   1.000
_cell.length_c   1.000
_cell.angle_alpha   90.00
_cell.angle_beta   90.00
_cell.angle_gamma   90.00
#
_symmetry.space_group_name_H-M   'P 1'
#
loop_
_entity.id
_entity.type
_entity.pdbx_description
1 polymer ?
#
loop_
_entity_poly.entity_id
_entity_poly.type
_entity_poly.pdbx_seq_one_letter_code
_entity_poly.pdbx_strand_id
1 'polypeptide(L)'
;MTTLELQNVTYTYQTQYQKVDALKGISHCFDAGLLHAVVGRSGSGKTTLLSLMAGLDLPTSGEVLCGGVSTAAMSLEQYRREKVAVIYQSFRLFPLLTVAENVMYPMELRGMKPRDARARAAELTVRVGLPDTALDRYPTMLSGGEQQRVAIARALGMDTKILLADEPTGNLDTANSDNIFRILQQLAHEEGYCVIVVTHDMALAAKADRVLELRDGAVVSGGEDAQ
;
A
#
# COMPACT_ATOMS: atom_id res chain seq x y z
N MET A 1 15.34 -6.19 8.25
CA MET A 1 14.72 -6.00 9.58
C MET A 1 13.21 -6.04 9.38
N THR A 2 12.52 -6.96 10.02
CA THR A 2 11.07 -7.17 9.84
C THR A 2 10.30 -5.91 10.25
N THR A 3 9.48 -5.40 9.36
CA THR A 3 8.73 -4.16 9.57
C THR A 3 7.25 -4.44 9.88
N LEU A 4 6.68 -5.43 9.20
CA LEU A 4 5.32 -5.91 9.41
C LEU A 4 5.33 -7.43 9.47
N GLU A 5 4.65 -8.02 10.46
CA GLU A 5 4.62 -9.46 10.68
C GLU A 5 3.19 -9.92 10.92
N LEU A 6 2.84 -11.04 10.34
CA LEU A 6 1.58 -11.75 10.55
C LEU A 6 1.87 -13.00 11.37
N GLN A 7 1.17 -13.17 12.48
CA GLN A 7 1.31 -14.35 13.34
C GLN A 7 -0.03 -15.06 13.44
N ASN A 8 -0.15 -16.18 12.72
CA ASN A 8 -1.32 -17.06 12.71
C ASN A 8 -2.65 -16.31 12.51
N VAL A 9 -2.66 -15.32 11.59
CA VAL A 9 -3.77 -14.40 11.37
C VAL A 9 -4.95 -15.14 10.74
N THR A 10 -6.11 -15.08 11.41
CA THR A 10 -7.39 -15.52 10.87
C THR A 10 -8.35 -14.34 10.75
N TYR A 11 -9.25 -14.40 9.80
CA TYR A 11 -10.33 -13.43 9.71
C TYR A 11 -11.61 -14.06 9.18
N THR A 12 -12.68 -13.86 9.91
CA THR A 12 -14.01 -14.41 9.59
C THR A 12 -15.03 -13.29 9.46
N TYR A 13 -15.60 -13.15 8.26
CA TYR A 13 -16.81 -12.35 8.09
C TYR A 13 -18.00 -13.09 8.68
N GLN A 14 -18.69 -12.45 9.60
CA GLN A 14 -19.89 -13.02 10.20
C GLN A 14 -21.08 -12.08 9.99
N THR A 15 -22.10 -12.59 9.32
CA THR A 15 -23.41 -11.94 9.20
C THR A 15 -24.46 -12.78 9.91
N GLN A 16 -25.69 -12.28 9.99
CA GLN A 16 -26.82 -13.02 10.57
C GLN A 16 -27.10 -14.38 9.86
N TYR A 17 -26.68 -14.50 8.59
CA TYR A 17 -27.03 -15.64 7.73
C TYR A 17 -25.82 -16.46 7.25
N GLN A 18 -24.61 -15.93 7.38
CA GLN A 18 -23.44 -16.57 6.79
C GLN A 18 -22.18 -16.28 7.61
N LYS A 19 -21.33 -17.31 7.69
CA LYS A 19 -19.98 -17.24 8.21
C LYS A 19 -19.00 -17.61 7.10
N VAL A 20 -18.03 -16.73 6.80
CA VAL A 20 -17.04 -16.94 5.75
C VAL A 20 -15.65 -16.72 6.35
N ASP A 21 -14.85 -17.78 6.41
CA ASP A 21 -13.47 -17.70 6.84
C ASP A 21 -12.60 -17.19 5.67
N ALA A 22 -12.32 -15.89 5.69
CA ALA A 22 -11.59 -15.22 4.63
C ALA A 22 -10.08 -15.42 4.74
N LEU A 23 -9.55 -15.57 5.97
CA LEU A 23 -8.14 -15.87 6.23
C LEU A 23 -8.04 -17.01 7.25
N LYS A 24 -7.09 -17.94 7.04
CA LYS A 24 -7.00 -19.22 7.74
C LYS A 24 -5.59 -19.47 8.29
N GLY A 25 -5.16 -18.67 9.27
CA GLY A 25 -3.89 -18.87 9.96
C GLY A 25 -2.67 -18.46 9.15
N ILE A 26 -2.67 -17.23 8.63
CA ILE A 26 -1.55 -16.69 7.84
C ILE A 26 -0.44 -16.25 8.77
N SER A 27 0.78 -16.75 8.51
CA SER A 27 2.01 -16.28 9.13
C SER A 27 3.00 -15.89 8.05
N HIS A 28 3.53 -14.66 8.11
CA HIS A 28 4.49 -14.12 7.14
C HIS A 28 5.19 -12.88 7.67
N CYS A 29 6.43 -12.63 7.22
CA CYS A 29 7.20 -11.43 7.56
C CYS A 29 7.44 -10.57 6.32
N PHE A 30 7.19 -9.28 6.46
CA PHE A 30 7.48 -8.27 5.44
C PHE A 30 8.63 -7.39 5.93
N ASP A 31 9.73 -7.43 5.21
CA ASP A 31 10.96 -6.73 5.58
C ASP A 31 11.08 -5.35 4.91
N ALA A 32 11.76 -4.44 5.60
CA ALA A 32 12.15 -3.16 5.03
C ALA A 32 13.19 -3.36 3.91
N GLY A 33 13.16 -2.48 2.91
CA GLY A 33 14.07 -2.53 1.78
C GLY A 33 13.69 -3.52 0.69
N LEU A 34 12.55 -4.21 0.84
CA LEU A 34 12.05 -5.19 -0.12
C LEU A 34 10.68 -4.81 -0.66
N LEU A 35 10.44 -5.18 -1.92
CA LEU A 35 9.14 -5.18 -2.54
C LEU A 35 8.55 -6.60 -2.49
N HIS A 36 7.47 -6.74 -1.75
CA HIS A 36 6.70 -7.97 -1.61
C HIS A 36 5.47 -7.94 -2.51
N ALA A 37 5.19 -9.03 -3.21
CA ALA A 37 3.94 -9.22 -3.94
C ALA A 37 3.05 -10.23 -3.22
N VAL A 38 1.79 -9.86 -2.99
CA VAL A 38 0.74 -10.76 -2.51
C VAL A 38 -0.16 -11.09 -3.69
N VAL A 39 -0.13 -12.35 -4.13
CA VAL A 39 -0.86 -12.81 -5.30
C VAL A 39 -1.93 -13.82 -4.96
N GLY A 40 -2.87 -14.04 -5.87
CA GLY A 40 -3.93 -15.04 -5.74
C GLY A 40 -5.15 -14.68 -6.58
N ARG A 41 -6.05 -15.64 -6.76
CA ARG A 41 -7.30 -15.44 -7.50
C ARG A 41 -8.23 -14.46 -6.78
N SER A 42 -9.25 -13.95 -7.50
CA SER A 42 -10.33 -13.20 -6.86
C SER A 42 -10.96 -14.02 -5.73
N GLY A 43 -11.21 -13.40 -4.59
CA GLY A 43 -11.77 -14.07 -3.41
C GLY A 43 -10.77 -14.86 -2.57
N SER A 44 -9.47 -14.88 -2.89
CA SER A 44 -8.46 -15.62 -2.10
C SER A 44 -8.11 -14.99 -0.74
N GLY A 45 -8.66 -13.81 -0.39
CA GLY A 45 -8.41 -13.13 0.89
C GLY A 45 -7.43 -11.95 0.82
N LYS A 46 -6.88 -11.60 -0.35
CA LYS A 46 -5.87 -10.52 -0.50
C LYS A 46 -6.31 -9.17 0.05
N THR A 47 -7.49 -8.70 -0.34
CA THR A 47 -8.06 -7.42 0.12
C THR A 47 -8.34 -7.45 1.63
N THR A 48 -8.79 -8.58 2.16
CA THR A 48 -8.96 -8.77 3.60
C THR A 48 -7.62 -8.67 4.33
N LEU A 49 -6.60 -9.36 3.82
CA LEU A 49 -5.25 -9.31 4.39
C LEU A 49 -4.70 -7.89 4.36
N LEU A 50 -4.84 -7.20 3.23
CA LEU A 50 -4.42 -5.80 3.10
C LEU A 50 -5.16 -4.89 4.09
N SER A 51 -6.46 -5.10 4.30
CA SER A 51 -7.26 -4.33 5.27
C SER A 51 -6.75 -4.49 6.70
N LEU A 52 -6.36 -5.71 7.11
CA LEU A 52 -5.78 -5.95 8.43
C LEU A 52 -4.39 -5.29 8.55
N MET A 53 -3.53 -5.43 7.55
CA MET A 53 -2.22 -4.78 7.52
C MET A 53 -2.33 -3.25 7.51
N ALA A 54 -3.38 -2.70 6.90
CA ALA A 54 -3.66 -1.28 6.92
C ALA A 54 -4.28 -0.77 8.24
N GLY A 55 -4.60 -1.65 9.19
CA GLY A 55 -5.29 -1.29 10.42
C GLY A 55 -6.71 -0.75 10.18
N LEU A 56 -7.38 -1.20 9.12
CA LEU A 56 -8.80 -0.88 8.88
C LEU A 56 -9.72 -1.79 9.70
N ASP A 57 -9.20 -2.97 10.07
CA ASP A 57 -9.87 -3.93 10.94
C ASP A 57 -8.82 -4.70 11.76
N LEU A 58 -9.25 -5.49 12.73
CA LEU A 58 -8.42 -6.38 13.53
C LEU A 58 -8.67 -7.85 13.15
N PRO A 59 -7.66 -8.73 13.23
CA PRO A 59 -7.87 -10.15 12.99
C PRO A 59 -8.85 -10.77 13.98
N THR A 60 -9.58 -11.80 13.56
CA THR A 60 -10.46 -12.58 14.44
C THR A 60 -9.62 -13.37 15.47
N SER A 61 -8.46 -13.87 15.06
CA SER A 61 -7.43 -14.43 15.94
C SER A 61 -6.04 -14.28 15.32
N GLY A 62 -5.01 -14.48 16.09
CA GLY A 62 -3.63 -14.17 15.69
C GLY A 62 -3.36 -12.68 15.79
N GLU A 63 -2.22 -12.23 15.28
CA GLU A 63 -1.76 -10.86 15.44
C GLU A 63 -1.12 -10.30 14.17
N VAL A 64 -1.32 -9.00 13.95
CA VAL A 64 -0.54 -8.19 13.01
C VAL A 64 0.40 -7.33 13.84
N LEU A 65 1.71 -7.51 13.68
CA LEU A 65 2.73 -6.78 14.40
C LEU A 65 3.39 -5.75 13.50
N CYS A 66 3.54 -4.52 14.00
CA CYS A 66 4.29 -3.45 13.34
C CYS A 66 5.50 -3.10 14.21
N GLY A 67 6.72 -3.37 13.71
CA GLY A 67 7.93 -3.18 14.49
C GLY A 67 7.92 -3.98 15.81
N GLY A 68 7.33 -5.18 15.81
CA GLY A 68 7.23 -6.06 16.97
C GLY A 68 6.10 -5.72 17.95
N VAL A 69 5.28 -4.69 17.67
CA VAL A 69 4.14 -4.30 18.52
C VAL A 69 2.83 -4.66 17.83
N SER A 70 1.92 -5.34 18.54
CA SER A 70 0.62 -5.73 17.98
C SER A 70 -0.24 -4.51 17.65
N THR A 71 -0.85 -4.50 16.46
CA THR A 71 -1.80 -3.43 16.06
C THR A 71 -3.02 -3.37 16.96
N ALA A 72 -3.41 -4.49 17.59
CA ALA A 72 -4.49 -4.53 18.57
C ALA A 72 -4.15 -3.77 19.87
N ALA A 73 -2.85 -3.59 20.18
CA ALA A 73 -2.37 -2.81 21.31
C ALA A 73 -2.18 -1.32 21.01
N MET A 74 -2.39 -0.91 19.75
CA MET A 74 -2.25 0.48 19.29
C MET A 74 -3.62 1.13 19.09
N SER A 75 -3.65 2.48 19.06
CA SER A 75 -4.76 3.19 18.41
C SER A 75 -4.67 2.95 16.91
N LEU A 76 -5.67 2.28 16.32
CA LEU A 76 -5.71 2.05 14.86
C LEU A 76 -5.72 3.36 14.05
N GLU A 77 -6.29 4.44 14.61
CA GLU A 77 -6.23 5.76 14.00
C GLU A 77 -4.78 6.26 13.93
N GLN A 78 -4.06 6.19 15.06
CA GLN A 78 -2.66 6.60 15.10
C GLN A 78 -1.79 5.70 14.21
N TYR A 79 -2.02 4.38 14.20
CA TYR A 79 -1.34 3.44 13.32
C TYR A 79 -1.48 3.85 11.85
N ARG A 80 -2.71 4.13 11.39
CA ARG A 80 -2.98 4.58 10.01
C ARG A 80 -2.36 5.94 9.68
N ARG A 81 -2.23 6.83 10.66
CA ARG A 81 -1.64 8.17 10.46
C ARG A 81 -0.12 8.18 10.42
N GLU A 82 0.53 7.24 11.13
CA GLU A 82 1.96 7.33 11.43
C GLU A 82 2.79 6.15 10.92
N LYS A 83 2.18 4.99 10.68
CA LYS A 83 2.93 3.76 10.39
C LYS A 83 2.75 3.23 8.98
N VAL A 84 1.58 3.42 8.38
CA VAL A 84 1.24 2.79 7.10
C VAL A 84 0.59 3.77 6.14
N ALA A 85 0.95 3.69 4.86
CA ALA A 85 0.25 4.40 3.79
C ALA A 85 -0.35 3.40 2.80
N VAL A 86 -1.52 3.72 2.25
CA VAL A 86 -2.24 2.83 1.32
C VAL A 86 -2.41 3.53 -0.02
N ILE A 87 -2.02 2.84 -1.08
CA ILE A 87 -2.21 3.21 -2.48
C ILE A 87 -3.29 2.31 -3.05
N TYR A 88 -4.35 2.88 -3.60
CA TYR A 88 -5.52 2.14 -4.12
C TYR A 88 -5.53 2.07 -5.64
N GLN A 89 -6.15 1.05 -6.19
CA GLN A 89 -6.38 0.88 -7.62
C GLN A 89 -7.15 2.05 -8.25
N SER A 90 -8.12 2.61 -7.55
CA SER A 90 -8.97 3.73 -8.02
C SER A 90 -8.43 5.11 -7.66
N PHE A 91 -7.11 5.22 -7.38
CA PHE A 91 -6.37 6.44 -7.03
C PHE A 91 -6.88 7.15 -5.77
N ARG A 92 -8.18 7.22 -5.56
CA ARG A 92 -8.89 7.89 -4.44
C ARG A 92 -8.36 9.31 -4.18
N LEU A 93 -8.13 10.05 -5.25
CA LEU A 93 -7.79 11.46 -5.15
C LEU A 93 -9.03 12.29 -4.83
N PHE A 94 -8.84 13.38 -4.13
CA PHE A 94 -9.88 14.38 -3.91
C PHE A 94 -10.08 15.17 -5.21
N PRO A 95 -11.22 15.06 -5.91
CA PRO A 95 -11.37 15.57 -7.27
C PRO A 95 -11.43 17.11 -7.34
N LEU A 96 -11.78 17.76 -6.23
CA LEU A 96 -11.87 19.21 -6.10
C LEU A 96 -10.60 19.85 -5.54
N LEU A 97 -9.59 19.06 -5.22
CA LEU A 97 -8.28 19.52 -4.80
C LEU A 97 -7.29 19.36 -5.95
N THR A 98 -6.37 20.30 -6.09
CA THR A 98 -5.26 20.24 -7.03
C THR A 98 -4.31 19.10 -6.67
N VAL A 99 -3.34 18.78 -7.54
CA VAL A 99 -2.27 17.84 -7.25
C VAL A 99 -1.52 18.23 -5.98
N ALA A 100 -1.10 19.49 -5.89
CA ALA A 100 -0.41 19.98 -4.70
C ALA A 100 -1.23 19.76 -3.44
N GLU A 101 -2.49 20.15 -3.41
CA GLU A 101 -3.38 19.99 -2.26
C GLU A 101 -3.64 18.53 -1.90
N ASN A 102 -3.81 17.64 -2.89
CA ASN A 102 -3.90 16.20 -2.65
C ASN A 102 -2.67 15.64 -1.93
N VAL A 103 -1.47 16.07 -2.35
CA VAL A 103 -0.21 15.60 -1.75
C VAL A 103 0.05 16.28 -0.40
N MET A 104 -0.32 17.55 -0.24
CA MET A 104 -0.20 18.30 1.02
C MET A 104 -1.11 17.76 2.13
N TYR A 105 -2.28 17.26 1.76
CA TYR A 105 -3.33 16.90 2.71
C TYR A 105 -2.86 16.06 3.91
N PRO A 106 -2.15 14.93 3.75
CA PRO A 106 -1.68 14.16 4.90
C PRO A 106 -0.63 14.91 5.74
N MET A 107 0.17 15.78 5.14
CA MET A 107 1.19 16.58 5.85
C MET A 107 0.53 17.65 6.73
N GLU A 108 -0.50 18.31 6.21
CA GLU A 108 -1.28 19.32 6.95
C GLU A 108 -2.06 18.69 8.11
N LEU A 109 -2.63 17.50 7.92
CA LEU A 109 -3.27 16.73 9.00
C LEU A 109 -2.30 16.39 10.15
N ARG A 110 -1.00 16.34 9.86
CA ARG A 110 0.08 16.13 10.85
C ARG A 110 0.62 17.45 11.41
N GLY A 111 0.01 18.58 11.04
CA GLY A 111 0.36 19.91 11.57
C GLY A 111 1.49 20.63 10.81
N MET A 112 1.89 20.14 9.62
CA MET A 112 2.85 20.86 8.78
C MET A 112 2.21 22.16 8.28
N LYS A 113 2.97 23.25 8.29
CA LYS A 113 2.48 24.55 7.79
C LYS A 113 2.25 24.48 6.28
N PRO A 114 1.22 25.12 5.74
CA PRO A 114 0.88 25.05 4.31
C PRO A 114 2.04 25.40 3.36
N ARG A 115 2.88 26.38 3.72
CA ARG A 115 4.05 26.77 2.92
C ARG A 115 5.05 25.61 2.81
N ASP A 116 5.36 24.95 3.91
CA ASP A 116 6.33 23.88 3.98
C ASP A 116 5.76 22.61 3.32
N ALA A 117 4.46 22.33 3.54
CA ALA A 117 3.73 21.26 2.89
C ALA A 117 3.73 21.40 1.36
N ARG A 118 3.53 22.62 0.83
CA ARG A 118 3.56 22.87 -0.62
C ARG A 118 4.95 22.65 -1.21
N ALA A 119 6.02 23.12 -0.53
CA ALA A 119 7.39 22.87 -0.98
C ALA A 119 7.68 21.35 -1.02
N ARG A 120 7.28 20.64 0.04
CA ARG A 120 7.43 19.18 0.09
C ARG A 120 6.59 18.45 -0.95
N ALA A 121 5.38 18.91 -1.23
CA ALA A 121 4.52 18.36 -2.27
C ALA A 121 5.16 18.49 -3.66
N ALA A 122 5.81 19.64 -3.96
CA ALA A 122 6.55 19.82 -5.22
C ALA A 122 7.68 18.79 -5.35
N GLU A 123 8.50 18.62 -4.32
CA GLU A 123 9.58 17.61 -4.31
C GLU A 123 9.02 16.19 -4.56
N LEU A 124 7.96 15.81 -3.85
CA LEU A 124 7.35 14.48 -3.98
C LEU A 124 6.71 14.27 -5.36
N THR A 125 6.14 15.30 -5.94
CA THR A 125 5.55 15.26 -7.29
C THR A 125 6.61 15.01 -8.35
N VAL A 126 7.74 15.71 -8.28
CA VAL A 126 8.89 15.48 -9.17
C VAL A 126 9.48 14.08 -8.97
N ARG A 127 9.58 13.63 -7.72
CA ARG A 127 10.13 12.31 -7.37
C ARG A 127 9.35 11.15 -7.99
N VAL A 128 8.04 11.28 -8.15
CA VAL A 128 7.22 10.26 -8.85
C VAL A 128 7.15 10.47 -10.37
N GLY A 129 7.98 11.36 -10.92
CA GLY A 129 8.11 11.59 -12.36
C GLY A 129 7.01 12.45 -12.95
N LEU A 130 6.41 13.35 -12.17
CA LEU A 130 5.50 14.38 -12.66
C LEU A 130 6.23 15.73 -12.74
N PRO A 131 5.94 16.56 -13.77
CA PRO A 131 6.53 17.88 -13.86
C PRO A 131 5.92 18.86 -12.83
N ASP A 132 6.67 19.87 -12.42
CA ASP A 132 6.17 20.92 -11.51
C ASP A 132 4.90 21.60 -12.00
N THR A 133 4.71 21.69 -13.31
CA THR A 133 3.50 22.25 -13.94
C THR A 133 2.24 21.41 -13.65
N ALA A 134 2.38 20.22 -13.09
CA ALA A 134 1.24 19.40 -12.68
C ALA A 134 0.63 19.86 -11.36
N LEU A 135 1.36 20.60 -10.52
CA LEU A 135 0.95 20.94 -9.14
C LEU A 135 -0.40 21.66 -9.06
N ASP A 136 -0.69 22.53 -10.00
CA ASP A 136 -1.93 23.34 -10.01
C ASP A 136 -3.04 22.69 -10.86
N ARG A 137 -2.84 21.48 -11.40
CA ARG A 137 -3.87 20.75 -12.13
C ARG A 137 -4.79 19.99 -11.17
N TYR A 138 -6.02 19.78 -11.60
CA TYR A 138 -6.98 18.91 -10.91
C TYR A 138 -6.86 17.47 -11.41
N PRO A 139 -7.22 16.46 -10.59
CA PRO A 139 -7.18 15.04 -10.98
C PRO A 139 -7.85 14.74 -12.32
N THR A 140 -8.96 15.41 -12.63
CA THR A 140 -9.69 15.26 -13.90
C THR A 140 -8.91 15.70 -15.15
N MET A 141 -7.83 16.46 -14.96
CA MET A 141 -6.94 16.93 -16.04
C MET A 141 -5.74 16.01 -16.27
N LEU A 142 -5.67 14.89 -15.55
CA LEU A 142 -4.55 13.94 -15.55
C LEU A 142 -4.96 12.61 -16.18
N SER A 143 -4.02 11.97 -16.87
CA SER A 143 -4.15 10.58 -17.28
C SER A 143 -4.19 9.64 -16.06
N GLY A 144 -4.66 8.40 -16.23
CA GLY A 144 -4.70 7.41 -15.14
C GLY A 144 -3.33 7.16 -14.51
N GLY A 145 -2.29 7.05 -15.34
CA GLY A 145 -0.92 6.88 -14.83
C GLY A 145 -0.40 8.10 -14.05
N GLU A 146 -0.77 9.32 -14.47
CA GLU A 146 -0.45 10.54 -13.70
C GLU A 146 -1.21 10.59 -12.38
N GLN A 147 -2.50 10.23 -12.37
CA GLN A 147 -3.30 10.15 -11.15
C GLN A 147 -2.72 9.14 -10.15
N GLN A 148 -2.25 7.99 -10.63
CA GLN A 148 -1.60 6.99 -9.78
C GLN A 148 -0.29 7.52 -9.20
N ARG A 149 0.51 8.24 -9.98
CA ARG A 149 1.72 8.89 -9.46
C ARG A 149 1.39 9.95 -8.39
N VAL A 150 0.32 10.72 -8.55
CA VAL A 150 -0.17 11.63 -7.49
C VAL A 150 -0.58 10.85 -6.24
N ALA A 151 -1.26 9.72 -6.38
CA ALA A 151 -1.64 8.87 -5.24
C ALA A 151 -0.41 8.33 -4.49
N ILE A 152 0.65 7.96 -5.22
CA ILE A 152 1.93 7.57 -4.61
C ILE A 152 2.59 8.77 -3.92
N ALA A 153 2.68 9.94 -4.55
CA ALA A 153 3.24 11.15 -3.95
C ALA A 153 2.49 11.52 -2.66
N ARG A 154 1.17 11.42 -2.64
CA ARG A 154 0.34 11.61 -1.44
C ARG A 154 0.68 10.60 -0.34
N ALA A 155 0.87 9.32 -0.70
CA ALA A 155 1.27 8.29 0.26
C ALA A 155 2.65 8.59 0.85
N LEU A 156 3.60 9.07 0.05
CA LEU A 156 4.92 9.51 0.53
C LEU A 156 4.84 10.73 1.46
N GLY A 157 3.86 11.61 1.25
CA GLY A 157 3.56 12.74 2.14
C GLY A 157 3.15 12.33 3.56
N MET A 158 2.76 11.07 3.76
CA MET A 158 2.49 10.52 5.10
C MET A 158 3.77 10.26 5.92
N ASP A 159 4.95 10.28 5.30
CA ASP A 159 6.25 10.05 5.96
C ASP A 159 6.27 8.75 6.79
N THR A 160 5.70 7.69 6.24
CA THR A 160 5.70 6.33 6.79
C THR A 160 6.68 5.46 6.03
N LYS A 161 7.09 4.32 6.60
CA LYS A 161 8.01 3.39 5.94
C LYS A 161 7.34 2.11 5.43
N ILE A 162 6.03 1.97 5.64
CA ILE A 162 5.24 0.85 5.12
C ILE A 162 4.29 1.39 4.05
N LEU A 163 4.40 0.89 2.84
CA LEU A 163 3.53 1.19 1.71
C LEU A 163 2.75 -0.06 1.32
N LEU A 164 1.45 0.00 1.44
CA LEU A 164 0.52 -1.04 0.97
C LEU A 164 -0.08 -0.55 -0.36
N ALA A 165 -0.04 -1.36 -1.40
CA ALA A 165 -0.60 -1.02 -2.70
C ALA A 165 -1.61 -2.08 -3.13
N ASP A 166 -2.87 -1.70 -3.26
CA ASP A 166 -3.97 -2.56 -3.70
C ASP A 166 -4.17 -2.40 -5.20
N GLU A 167 -3.74 -3.39 -5.99
CA GLU A 167 -3.83 -3.41 -7.45
C GLU A 167 -3.37 -2.08 -8.11
N PRO A 168 -2.16 -1.56 -7.77
CA PRO A 168 -1.76 -0.19 -8.12
C PRO A 168 -1.65 0.06 -9.63
N THR A 169 -1.71 -0.98 -10.45
CA THR A 169 -1.58 -0.95 -11.90
C THR A 169 -2.84 -1.44 -12.64
N GLY A 170 -3.86 -1.89 -11.91
CA GLY A 170 -5.02 -2.57 -12.48
C GLY A 170 -5.88 -1.74 -13.46
N ASN A 171 -5.74 -0.41 -13.47
CA ASN A 171 -6.46 0.51 -14.36
C ASN A 171 -5.53 1.20 -15.38
N LEU A 172 -4.30 0.68 -15.59
CA LEU A 172 -3.27 1.30 -16.40
C LEU A 172 -2.90 0.42 -17.59
N ASP A 173 -2.39 1.04 -18.65
CA ASP A 173 -1.72 0.32 -19.73
C ASP A 173 -0.36 -0.24 -19.27
N THR A 174 0.23 -1.11 -20.08
CA THR A 174 1.47 -1.82 -19.75
C THR A 174 2.63 -0.87 -19.45
N ALA A 175 2.78 0.20 -20.24
CA ALA A 175 3.90 1.14 -20.10
C ALA A 175 3.79 1.94 -18.78
N ASN A 176 2.59 2.39 -18.44
CA ASN A 176 2.32 3.04 -17.16
C ASN A 176 2.45 2.06 -15.98
N SER A 177 2.01 0.81 -16.12
CA SER A 177 2.14 -0.24 -15.13
C SER A 177 3.60 -0.50 -14.77
N ASP A 178 4.47 -0.67 -15.77
CA ASP A 178 5.91 -0.85 -15.58
C ASP A 178 6.56 0.36 -14.89
N ASN A 179 6.13 1.57 -15.23
CA ASN A 179 6.63 2.78 -14.60
C ASN A 179 6.25 2.88 -13.11
N ILE A 180 4.98 2.61 -12.79
CA ILE A 180 4.52 2.58 -11.39
C ILE A 180 5.29 1.52 -10.59
N PHE A 181 5.44 0.32 -11.14
CA PHE A 181 6.15 -0.76 -10.46
C PHE A 181 7.61 -0.39 -10.19
N ARG A 182 8.30 0.24 -11.16
CA ARG A 182 9.67 0.74 -11.00
C ARG A 182 9.77 1.79 -9.88
N ILE A 183 8.83 2.72 -9.78
CA ILE A 183 8.79 3.69 -8.68
C ILE A 183 8.69 2.96 -7.33
N LEU A 184 7.82 1.95 -7.22
CA LEU A 184 7.66 1.16 -6.00
C LEU A 184 8.93 0.37 -5.65
N GLN A 185 9.62 -0.20 -6.65
CA GLN A 185 10.92 -0.87 -6.46
C GLN A 185 12.00 0.11 -5.96
N GLN A 186 12.09 1.30 -6.55
CA GLN A 186 13.05 2.33 -6.10
C GLN A 186 12.79 2.75 -4.64
N LEU A 187 11.53 2.92 -4.26
CA LEU A 187 11.17 3.22 -2.87
C LEU A 187 11.61 2.11 -1.91
N ALA A 188 11.47 0.85 -2.31
CA ALA A 188 11.94 -0.27 -1.50
C ALA A 188 13.47 -0.29 -1.42
N HIS A 189 14.15 -0.40 -2.55
CA HIS A 189 15.58 -0.72 -2.61
C HIS A 189 16.48 0.46 -2.24
N GLU A 190 16.14 1.69 -2.70
CA GLU A 190 17.00 2.85 -2.50
C GLU A 190 16.67 3.62 -1.22
N GLU A 191 15.41 3.51 -0.74
CA GLU A 191 14.93 4.33 0.37
C GLU A 191 14.48 3.52 1.59
N GLY A 192 14.59 2.19 1.49
CA GLY A 192 14.36 1.28 2.60
C GLY A 192 12.88 1.15 3.02
N TYR A 193 11.94 1.43 2.11
CA TYR A 193 10.52 1.17 2.39
C TYR A 193 10.24 -0.33 2.43
N CYS A 194 9.32 -0.74 3.29
CA CYS A 194 8.63 -2.01 3.17
C CYS A 194 7.44 -1.81 2.21
N VAL A 195 7.55 -2.31 0.99
CA VAL A 195 6.51 -2.15 -0.04
C VAL A 195 5.79 -3.47 -0.22
N ILE A 196 4.47 -3.47 -0.04
CA ILE A 196 3.63 -4.66 -0.19
C ILE A 196 2.59 -4.38 -1.27
N VAL A 197 2.69 -5.08 -2.40
CA VAL A 197 1.79 -4.94 -3.55
C VAL A 197 0.86 -6.13 -3.61
N VAL A 198 -0.43 -5.88 -3.52
CA VAL A 198 -1.46 -6.88 -3.83
C VAL A 198 -1.74 -6.79 -5.33
N THR A 199 -1.62 -7.90 -6.04
CA THR A 199 -1.90 -7.94 -7.48
C THR A 199 -2.35 -9.33 -7.95
N HIS A 200 -3.07 -9.37 -9.08
CA HIS A 200 -3.33 -10.60 -9.82
C HIS A 200 -2.43 -10.74 -11.06
N ASP A 201 -1.61 -9.73 -11.35
CA ASP A 201 -0.65 -9.74 -12.47
C ASP A 201 0.62 -10.50 -12.06
N MET A 202 0.73 -11.73 -12.54
CA MET A 202 1.88 -12.60 -12.26
C MET A 202 3.17 -12.11 -12.91
N ALA A 203 3.09 -11.37 -14.03
CA ALA A 203 4.28 -10.82 -14.68
C ALA A 203 4.90 -9.67 -13.86
N LEU A 204 4.07 -8.86 -13.22
CA LEU A 204 4.54 -7.84 -12.27
C LEU A 204 5.01 -8.49 -10.96
N ALA A 205 4.28 -9.47 -10.45
CA ALA A 205 4.66 -10.17 -9.22
C ALA A 205 6.02 -10.86 -9.33
N ALA A 206 6.36 -11.41 -10.50
CA ALA A 206 7.67 -12.02 -10.76
C ALA A 206 8.85 -11.03 -10.71
N LYS A 207 8.58 -9.71 -10.71
CA LYS A 207 9.58 -8.64 -10.54
C LYS A 207 9.76 -8.22 -9.07
N ALA A 208 8.95 -8.77 -8.14
CA ALA A 208 9.07 -8.51 -6.72
C ALA A 208 10.21 -9.34 -6.12
N ASP A 209 10.75 -8.88 -5.00
CA ASP A 209 11.82 -9.60 -4.27
C ASP A 209 11.29 -10.86 -3.59
N ARG A 210 10.04 -10.81 -3.13
CA ARG A 210 9.36 -11.95 -2.50
C ARG A 210 7.89 -12.02 -2.93
N VAL A 211 7.39 -13.22 -3.08
CA VAL A 211 6.00 -13.47 -3.49
C VAL A 211 5.29 -14.32 -2.44
N LEU A 212 4.15 -13.85 -1.97
CA LEU A 212 3.22 -14.57 -1.10
C LEU A 212 1.98 -14.97 -1.91
N GLU A 213 1.78 -16.24 -2.18
CA GLU A 213 0.60 -16.72 -2.89
C GLU A 213 -0.50 -17.13 -1.89
N LEU A 214 -1.69 -16.54 -2.07
CA LEU A 214 -2.90 -16.87 -1.31
C LEU A 214 -3.89 -17.67 -2.16
N ARG A 215 -4.42 -18.74 -1.57
CA ARG A 215 -5.53 -19.53 -2.14
C ARG A 215 -6.51 -19.89 -1.04
N ASP A 216 -7.78 -19.56 -1.23
CA ASP A 216 -8.89 -19.89 -0.32
C ASP A 216 -8.62 -19.49 1.14
N GLY A 217 -7.97 -18.34 1.33
CA GLY A 217 -7.64 -17.78 2.63
C GLY A 217 -6.38 -18.35 3.31
N ALA A 218 -5.63 -19.22 2.64
CA ALA A 218 -4.41 -19.81 3.15
C ALA A 218 -3.19 -19.48 2.26
N VAL A 219 -1.99 -19.52 2.83
CA VAL A 219 -0.73 -19.44 2.09
C VAL A 219 -0.45 -20.78 1.41
N VAL A 220 -0.23 -20.79 0.11
CA VAL A 220 0.11 -22.01 -0.66
C VAL A 220 1.55 -22.02 -1.12
N SER A 221 2.16 -20.85 -1.32
CA SER A 221 3.59 -20.66 -1.50
C SER A 221 3.98 -19.31 -0.94
N GLY A 222 5.04 -19.25 -0.20
CA GLY A 222 5.49 -18.01 0.41
C GLY A 222 6.79 -18.20 1.14
N GLY A 223 7.78 -17.49 0.70
CA GLY A 223 9.05 -17.37 1.37
C GLY A 223 10.14 -18.25 0.76
N GLU A 224 11.29 -17.76 0.80
CA GLU A 224 12.61 -18.14 0.33
C GLU A 224 12.81 -17.99 -1.19
N ASP A 225 13.42 -16.84 -1.51
CA ASP A 225 14.19 -16.52 -2.71
C ASP A 225 13.60 -17.00 -4.07
N ALA A 226 12.92 -16.06 -4.75
CA ALA A 226 12.86 -16.13 -6.19
C ALA A 226 14.28 -15.93 -6.73
N GLN A 227 14.96 -17.08 -7.00
CA GLN A 227 16.20 -17.11 -7.78
C GLN A 227 15.91 -16.93 -9.25
#